data_4d3a0e648eb878e431b6a6135e5e996d
#
_entry.id   4d3a0e648eb878e431b6a6135e5e996d
#
_cell.length_a   1.000
_cell.length_b   1.000
_cell.length_c   1.000
_cell.angle_alpha   90.00
_cell.angle_beta   90.00
_cell.angle_gamma   90.00
#
_symmetry.space_group_name_H-M   'P 1'
#
loop_
_entity.id
_entity.type
_entity.pdbx_description
1 polymer ?
#
loop_
_entity_poly.entity_id
_entity_poly.type
_entity_poly.pdbx_seq_one_letter_code
_entity_poly.pdbx_strand_id
1 'polypeptide(L)'
;MNKKIISTNRKARFNYEIFETYEAGIVLDGGEVKSARDGKVDLKDGYVNIEKNEIFLYNINISPYKFTSGGLEKEYNPQRPRKLLLHKKEIIKLQNKVNEKGFAIVPTEIYFRNGLVKVEIAVAKGKKLWDKRETIREREVEREMRRG
;
A
#
# COMPACT_ATOMS: atom_id res chain seq x y z
N MET A 1 -15.70 8.66 5.74
CA MET A 1 -15.78 9.99 5.23
C MET A 1 -14.62 10.90 5.57
N ASN A 2 -14.02 10.83 6.74
CA ASN A 2 -12.84 11.63 7.08
C ASN A 2 -11.54 10.94 6.65
N LYS A 3 -11.43 10.71 5.34
CA LYS A 3 -10.25 10.08 4.77
C LYS A 3 -9.20 11.15 4.43
N LYS A 4 -8.01 11.01 5.01
CA LYS A 4 -6.88 11.88 4.70
C LYS A 4 -5.73 11.03 4.16
N ILE A 5 -5.42 11.19 2.87
CA ILE A 5 -4.37 10.40 2.22
C ILE A 5 -2.99 10.80 2.73
N ILE A 6 -2.21 9.80 3.14
CA ILE A 6 -0.83 9.96 3.58
C ILE A 6 0.11 9.76 2.41
N SER A 7 -0.07 8.68 1.65
CA SER A 7 0.79 8.33 0.52
C SER A 7 0.03 7.47 -0.47
N THR A 8 0.37 7.61 -1.75
CA THR A 8 -0.23 6.84 -2.85
C THR A 8 0.87 6.08 -3.58
N ASN A 9 0.57 4.86 -4.00
CA ASN A 9 1.52 4.01 -4.74
C ASN A 9 1.29 4.14 -6.24
N ARG A 10 1.90 5.14 -6.85
CA ARG A 10 1.78 5.40 -8.29
C ARG A 10 2.40 4.30 -9.15
N LYS A 11 3.51 3.74 -8.67
CA LYS A 11 4.21 2.65 -9.36
C LYS A 11 3.31 1.42 -9.50
N ALA A 12 2.58 1.07 -8.45
CA ALA A 12 1.65 -0.06 -8.50
C ALA A 12 0.53 0.19 -9.50
N ARG A 13 -0.03 1.39 -9.52
CA ARG A 13 -1.09 1.74 -10.47
C ARG A 13 -0.61 1.73 -11.91
N PHE A 14 0.65 2.04 -12.14
CA PHE A 14 1.25 1.98 -13.47
C PHE A 14 1.57 0.54 -13.91
N ASN A 15 2.09 -0.27 -12.98
CA ASN A 15 2.58 -1.63 -13.30
C ASN A 15 1.52 -2.72 -13.23
N TYR A 16 0.39 -2.45 -12.54
CA TYR A 16 -0.63 -3.47 -12.28
C TYR A 16 -2.01 -3.03 -12.75
N GLU A 17 -2.76 -4.01 -13.26
CA GLU A 17 -4.18 -3.87 -13.48
C GLU A 17 -4.89 -4.26 -12.18
N ILE A 18 -5.71 -3.36 -11.63
CA ILE A 18 -6.36 -3.54 -10.33
C ILE A 18 -7.77 -4.11 -10.54
N PHE A 19 -8.10 -5.19 -9.83
CA PHE A 19 -9.39 -5.86 -9.93
C PHE A 19 -10.30 -5.61 -8.73
N GLU A 20 -9.77 -5.77 -7.52
CA GLU A 20 -10.54 -5.59 -6.30
C GLU A 20 -9.69 -4.85 -5.27
N THR A 21 -10.34 -4.06 -4.42
CA THR A 21 -9.66 -3.34 -3.34
C THR A 21 -10.31 -3.67 -2.00
N TYR A 22 -9.49 -3.60 -0.95
CA TYR A 22 -9.91 -3.82 0.44
C TYR A 22 -9.30 -2.76 1.33
N GLU A 23 -10.05 -2.31 2.33
CA GLU A 23 -9.50 -1.46 3.37
C GLU A 23 -9.04 -2.33 4.53
N ALA A 24 -7.77 -2.24 4.88
CA ALA A 24 -7.20 -2.99 5.99
C ALA A 24 -6.72 -2.04 7.10
N GLY A 25 -6.85 -2.48 8.34
CA GLY A 25 -6.13 -1.83 9.43
C GLY A 25 -4.67 -2.22 9.35
N ILE A 26 -3.79 -1.42 9.91
CA ILE A 26 -2.36 -1.71 9.95
C ILE A 26 -1.85 -1.50 11.38
N VAL A 27 -1.10 -2.47 11.90
CA VAL A 27 -0.53 -2.40 13.24
C VAL A 27 0.78 -1.64 13.20
N LEU A 28 0.79 -0.44 13.79
CA LEU A 28 1.96 0.44 13.86
C LEU A 28 2.26 0.80 15.31
N ASP A 29 3.52 1.06 15.61
CA ASP A 29 3.88 1.64 16.90
C ASP A 29 3.68 3.17 16.88
N GLY A 30 3.83 3.83 18.04
CA GLY A 30 3.59 5.27 18.16
C GLY A 30 4.47 6.13 17.28
N GLY A 31 5.74 5.75 17.11
CA GLY A 31 6.68 6.46 16.25
C GLY A 31 6.30 6.35 14.80
N GLU A 32 5.87 5.17 14.38
CA GLU A 32 5.42 4.94 13.00
C GLU A 32 4.17 5.74 12.67
N VAL A 33 3.22 5.83 13.61
CA VAL A 33 2.01 6.65 13.42
C VAL A 33 2.38 8.12 13.25
N LYS A 34 3.32 8.61 14.03
CA LYS A 34 3.79 9.99 13.94
C LYS A 34 4.49 10.27 12.61
N SER A 35 5.36 9.35 12.16
CA SER A 35 6.00 9.44 10.84
C SER A 35 4.97 9.42 9.72
N ALA A 36 3.97 8.58 9.82
CA ALA A 36 2.88 8.52 8.85
C ALA A 36 2.13 9.85 8.80
N ARG A 37 1.87 10.46 9.96
CA ARG A 37 1.21 11.76 10.03
C ARG A 37 2.00 12.84 9.28
N ASP A 38 3.32 12.73 9.31
CA ASP A 38 4.22 13.64 8.59
C ASP A 38 4.41 13.27 7.11
N GLY A 39 3.68 12.26 6.63
CA GLY A 39 3.75 11.82 5.24
C GLY A 39 5.00 11.01 4.88
N LYS A 40 5.73 10.51 5.87
CA LYS A 40 7.01 9.82 5.65
C LYS A 40 6.83 8.32 5.46
N VAL A 41 6.00 7.96 4.50
CA VAL A 41 5.73 6.57 4.11
C VAL A 41 5.94 6.41 2.62
N ASP A 42 6.67 5.38 2.23
CA ASP A 42 6.86 5.01 0.82
C ASP A 42 6.31 3.60 0.61
N LEU A 43 5.31 3.48 -0.25
CA LEU A 43 4.64 2.22 -0.58
C LEU A 43 5.20 1.56 -1.84
N LYS A 44 6.12 2.21 -2.50
CA LYS A 44 6.58 1.93 -3.87
C LYS A 44 6.79 0.45 -4.22
N ASP A 45 7.48 -0.28 -3.37
CA ASP A 45 7.80 -1.69 -3.63
C ASP A 45 7.06 -2.64 -2.67
N GLY A 46 6.00 -2.14 -2.05
CA GLY A 46 5.22 -2.91 -1.09
C GLY A 46 4.45 -4.05 -1.74
N TYR A 47 4.29 -5.11 -0.98
CA TYR A 47 3.45 -6.25 -1.37
C TYR A 47 2.86 -6.89 -0.11
N VAL A 48 1.78 -7.63 -0.32
CA VAL A 48 1.06 -8.29 0.77
C VAL A 48 1.24 -9.80 0.64
N ASN A 49 1.51 -10.46 1.75
CA ASN A 49 1.60 -11.91 1.81
C ASN A 49 0.75 -12.44 2.95
N ILE A 50 0.19 -13.63 2.76
CA ILE A 50 -0.66 -14.28 3.75
C ILE A 50 0.08 -15.53 4.23
N GLU A 51 0.30 -15.62 5.55
CA GLU A 51 0.97 -16.74 6.18
C GLU A 51 0.15 -17.22 7.38
N LYS A 52 -0.20 -18.50 7.41
CA LYS A 52 -0.95 -19.11 8.53
C LYS A 52 -2.20 -18.33 8.92
N ASN A 53 -2.99 -17.92 7.92
CA ASN A 53 -4.22 -17.15 8.10
C ASN A 53 -4.01 -15.73 8.67
N GLU A 54 -2.77 -15.25 8.68
CA GLU A 54 -2.43 -13.87 9.01
C GLU A 54 -1.94 -13.16 7.77
N ILE A 55 -2.21 -11.86 7.70
CA ILE A 55 -1.88 -11.07 6.52
C ILE A 55 -0.88 -9.98 6.89
N PHE A 56 0.19 -9.86 6.10
CA PHE A 56 1.30 -8.93 6.37
C PHE A 56 1.63 -8.09 5.15
N LEU A 57 2.00 -6.84 5.41
CA LEU A 57 2.49 -5.91 4.40
C LEU A 57 4.01 -5.84 4.49
N TYR A 58 4.67 -6.15 3.38
CA TYR A 58 6.13 -6.20 3.29
C TYR A 58 6.68 -5.10 2.42
N ASN A 59 7.90 -4.75 2.69
CA ASN A 59 8.73 -3.91 1.81
C ASN A 59 8.22 -2.49 1.59
N ILE A 60 7.45 -1.98 2.53
CA ILE A 60 7.14 -0.54 2.56
C ILE A 60 8.11 0.13 3.53
N ASN A 61 8.39 1.40 3.31
CA ASN A 61 9.31 2.16 4.15
C ASN A 61 8.54 3.21 4.96
N ILE A 62 8.69 3.13 6.28
CA ILE A 62 8.21 4.17 7.19
C ILE A 62 9.44 4.71 7.91
N SER A 63 9.77 5.98 7.67
CA SER A 63 10.97 6.60 8.23
C SER A 63 10.94 6.64 9.76
N PRO A 64 12.10 6.56 10.44
CA PRO A 64 12.13 6.72 11.90
C PRO A 64 11.56 8.07 12.29
N TYR A 65 10.82 8.12 13.41
CA TYR A 65 10.32 9.39 13.91
C TYR A 65 11.44 10.13 14.63
N LYS A 66 11.66 11.36 14.21
CA LYS A 66 12.78 12.22 14.63
C LYS A 66 12.89 12.43 16.13
N PHE A 67 11.78 12.40 16.84
CA PHE A 67 11.72 12.72 18.27
C PHE A 67 11.46 11.49 19.17
N THR A 68 11.67 10.29 18.64
CA THR A 68 11.52 9.08 19.45
C THR A 68 12.66 9.02 20.47
N SER A 69 12.31 8.92 21.75
CA SER A 69 13.27 8.88 22.83
C SER A 69 13.91 7.49 22.97
N GLY A 70 15.16 7.47 23.47
CA GLY A 70 15.74 6.29 24.05
C GLY A 70 16.46 5.31 23.12
N GLY A 71 17.17 5.75 22.13
CA GLY A 71 18.08 4.88 21.37
C GLY A 71 17.42 3.75 20.58
N LEU A 72 16.11 3.65 20.61
CA LEU A 72 15.35 2.67 19.83
C LEU A 72 15.52 2.88 18.32
N GLU A 73 15.89 4.07 17.92
CA GLU A 73 16.14 4.44 16.52
C GLU A 73 17.20 3.58 15.87
N LYS A 74 18.20 3.14 16.65
CA LYS A 74 19.29 2.29 16.14
C LYS A 74 18.83 0.87 15.82
N GLU A 75 17.76 0.43 16.47
CA GLU A 75 17.20 -0.91 16.30
C GLU A 75 15.98 -0.94 15.39
N TYR A 76 15.42 0.23 15.10
CA TYR A 76 14.25 0.33 14.27
C TYR A 76 14.55 -0.03 12.81
N ASN A 77 13.77 -0.96 12.26
CA ASN A 77 13.83 -1.30 10.84
C ASN A 77 12.71 -0.58 10.09
N PRO A 78 13.02 0.43 9.25
CA PRO A 78 12.00 1.15 8.49
C PRO A 78 11.17 0.27 7.55
N GLN A 79 11.72 -0.88 7.18
CA GLN A 79 11.06 -1.83 6.27
C GLN A 79 10.55 -3.09 6.98
N ARG A 80 10.38 -3.03 8.29
CA ARG A 80 9.87 -4.20 9.02
C ARG A 80 8.49 -4.62 8.48
N PRO A 81 8.18 -5.94 8.48
CA PRO A 81 6.84 -6.38 8.10
C PRO A 81 5.78 -5.79 9.05
N ARG A 82 4.65 -5.37 8.50
CA ARG A 82 3.54 -4.83 9.31
C ARG A 82 2.33 -5.74 9.15
N LYS A 83 1.77 -6.11 10.29
CA LYS A 83 0.56 -6.92 10.31
C LYS A 83 -0.64 -6.07 9.87
N LEU A 84 -1.46 -6.63 8.98
CA LEU A 84 -2.70 -6.03 8.57
C LEU A 84 -3.87 -6.65 9.29
N LEU A 85 -4.95 -5.90 9.45
CA LEU A 85 -6.16 -6.34 10.13
C LEU A 85 -7.31 -6.34 9.13
N LEU A 86 -7.84 -7.53 8.87
CA LEU A 86 -8.99 -7.77 8.02
C LEU A 86 -9.87 -8.84 8.64
N HIS A 87 -11.12 -8.87 8.24
CA HIS A 87 -12.00 -9.94 8.66
C HIS A 87 -11.52 -11.28 8.05
N LYS A 88 -11.69 -12.35 8.78
CA LYS A 88 -11.28 -13.68 8.35
C LYS A 88 -11.84 -14.04 6.97
N LYS A 89 -13.09 -13.69 6.69
CA LYS A 89 -13.72 -13.91 5.39
C LYS A 89 -12.99 -13.22 4.25
N GLU A 90 -12.50 -12.01 4.50
CA GLU A 90 -11.75 -11.24 3.51
C GLU A 90 -10.37 -11.88 3.27
N ILE A 91 -9.71 -12.33 4.32
CA ILE A 91 -8.42 -13.02 4.21
C ILE A 91 -8.56 -14.29 3.37
N ILE A 92 -9.62 -15.05 3.59
CA ILE A 92 -9.90 -16.27 2.80
C ILE A 92 -10.10 -15.94 1.32
N LYS A 93 -10.87 -14.90 1.01
CA LYS A 93 -11.08 -14.45 -0.37
C LYS A 93 -9.77 -14.06 -1.03
N LEU A 94 -8.94 -13.30 -0.31
CA LEU A 94 -7.65 -12.88 -0.82
C LEU A 94 -6.71 -14.06 -1.05
N GLN A 95 -6.71 -15.03 -0.12
CA GLN A 95 -5.90 -16.25 -0.25
C GLN A 95 -6.28 -17.02 -1.51
N ASN A 96 -7.57 -17.16 -1.78
CA ASN A 96 -8.06 -17.84 -2.97
C ASN A 96 -7.64 -17.12 -4.25
N LYS A 97 -7.68 -15.81 -4.26
CA LYS A 97 -7.25 -14.99 -5.41
C LYS A 97 -5.74 -15.09 -5.65
N VAL A 98 -4.94 -15.08 -4.60
CA VAL A 98 -3.48 -15.20 -4.72
C VAL A 98 -3.09 -16.55 -5.30
N ASN A 99 -3.86 -17.60 -5.01
CA ASN A 99 -3.62 -18.92 -5.57
C ASN A 99 -3.92 -19.02 -7.07
N GLU A 100 -4.64 -18.04 -7.62
CA GLU A 100 -4.86 -17.98 -9.07
C GLU A 100 -3.60 -17.39 -9.72
N LYS A 101 -3.25 -17.96 -10.87
CA LYS A 101 -2.04 -17.57 -11.61
C LYS A 101 -2.03 -16.10 -12.00
N GLY A 102 -0.95 -15.40 -11.66
CA GLY A 102 -0.72 -14.04 -12.08
C GLY A 102 -1.27 -12.97 -11.15
N PHE A 103 -2.02 -13.34 -10.12
CA PHE A 103 -2.52 -12.36 -9.16
C PHE A 103 -1.52 -12.09 -8.03
N ALA A 104 -1.45 -10.85 -7.62
CA ALA A 104 -0.67 -10.41 -6.47
C ALA A 104 -1.53 -9.44 -5.65
N ILE A 105 -1.13 -9.17 -4.41
CA ILE A 105 -1.79 -8.17 -3.58
C ILE A 105 -0.78 -7.08 -3.29
N VAL A 106 -1.13 -5.84 -3.65
CA VAL A 106 -0.22 -4.69 -3.48
C VAL A 106 -0.94 -3.56 -2.76
N PRO A 107 -0.21 -2.75 -1.95
CA PRO A 107 -0.82 -1.56 -1.35
C PRO A 107 -0.94 -0.45 -2.39
N THR A 108 -2.08 0.22 -2.43
CA THR A 108 -2.33 1.30 -3.38
C THR A 108 -2.29 2.67 -2.72
N GLU A 109 -2.75 2.77 -1.48
CA GLU A 109 -2.65 4.01 -0.72
C GLU A 109 -2.73 3.73 0.78
N ILE A 110 -2.15 4.63 1.55
CA ILE A 110 -2.25 4.63 3.01
C ILE A 110 -2.85 5.96 3.43
N TYR A 111 -3.72 5.95 4.43
CA TYR A 111 -4.49 7.12 4.82
C TYR A 111 -4.95 7.05 6.27
N PHE A 112 -5.38 8.19 6.79
CA PHE A 112 -6.10 8.26 8.07
C PHE A 112 -7.60 8.22 7.80
N ARG A 113 -8.31 7.45 8.61
CA ARG A 113 -9.77 7.45 8.64
C ARG A 113 -10.21 7.37 10.10
N ASN A 114 -10.93 8.40 10.54
CA ASN A 114 -11.39 8.50 11.94
C ASN A 114 -10.25 8.33 12.95
N GLY A 115 -9.10 8.95 12.67
CA GLY A 115 -7.94 8.92 13.56
C GLY A 115 -7.11 7.64 13.51
N LEU A 116 -7.49 6.66 12.70
CA LEU A 116 -6.77 5.40 12.57
C LEU A 116 -6.06 5.33 11.21
N VAL A 117 -4.87 4.75 11.21
CA VAL A 117 -4.14 4.52 9.96
C VAL A 117 -4.73 3.29 9.28
N LYS A 118 -5.10 3.44 8.02
CA LYS A 118 -5.64 2.38 7.17
C LYS A 118 -4.81 2.28 5.91
N VAL A 119 -4.81 1.11 5.30
CA VAL A 119 -4.17 0.90 4.00
C VAL A 119 -5.16 0.26 3.05
N GLU A 120 -5.22 0.79 1.82
CA GLU A 120 -5.96 0.14 0.75
C GLU A 120 -5.03 -0.84 0.07
N ILE A 121 -5.45 -2.10 0.02
CA ILE A 121 -4.73 -3.14 -0.68
C ILE A 121 -5.57 -3.61 -1.86
N ALA A 122 -4.90 -4.02 -2.93
CA ALA A 122 -5.57 -4.39 -4.16
C ALA A 122 -5.11 -5.75 -4.68
N VAL A 123 -6.08 -6.52 -5.16
CA VAL A 123 -5.82 -7.72 -5.96
C VAL A 123 -5.52 -7.23 -7.36
N ALA A 124 -4.35 -7.58 -7.89
CA ALA A 124 -3.86 -7.00 -9.12
C ALA A 124 -3.06 -8.01 -9.97
N LYS A 125 -2.97 -7.75 -11.26
CA LYS A 125 -2.09 -8.48 -12.18
C LYS A 125 -1.10 -7.53 -12.80
N GLY A 126 0.12 -8.01 -13.05
CA GLY A 126 1.11 -7.23 -13.78
C GLY A 126 0.60 -6.92 -15.19
N LYS A 127 0.70 -5.65 -15.60
CA LYS A 127 0.32 -5.24 -16.95
C LYS A 127 1.30 -5.77 -17.98
N LYS A 128 0.77 -6.19 -19.12
CA LYS A 128 1.60 -6.51 -20.29
C LYS A 128 2.18 -5.20 -20.84
N LEU A 129 3.24 -5.31 -21.60
CA LEU A 129 3.93 -4.13 -22.14
C LEU A 129 3.00 -3.19 -22.90
N TRP A 130 2.09 -3.72 -23.71
CA TRP A 130 1.17 -2.91 -24.49
C TRP A 130 0.17 -2.14 -23.61
N ASP A 131 -0.26 -2.72 -22.49
CA ASP A 131 -1.13 -2.04 -21.51
C ASP A 131 -0.45 -0.81 -20.93
N LYS A 132 0.85 -0.92 -20.65
CA LYS A 132 1.63 0.20 -20.14
C LYS A 132 1.76 1.32 -21.18
N ARG A 133 1.91 0.97 -22.44
CA ARG A 133 1.96 1.94 -23.55
C ARG A 133 0.66 2.72 -23.66
N GLU A 134 -0.48 2.05 -23.54
CA GLU A 134 -1.78 2.71 -23.56
C GLU A 134 -1.93 3.70 -22.40
N THR A 135 -1.51 3.31 -21.23
CA THR A 135 -1.55 4.18 -20.06
C THR A 135 -0.73 5.45 -20.28
N ILE A 136 0.43 5.33 -20.90
CA ILE A 136 1.28 6.47 -21.25
C ILE A 136 0.59 7.37 -22.26
N ARG A 137 -0.03 6.81 -23.30
CA ARG A 137 -0.78 7.55 -24.31
C ARG A 137 -1.93 8.34 -23.70
N GLU A 138 -2.70 7.74 -22.83
CA GLU A 138 -3.80 8.38 -22.14
C GLU A 138 -3.32 9.60 -21.35
N ARG A 139 -2.21 9.46 -20.63
CA ARG A 139 -1.62 10.56 -19.87
C ARG A 139 -1.16 11.70 -20.77
N GLU A 140 -0.59 11.38 -21.91
CA GLU A 140 -0.15 12.38 -22.88
C GLU A 140 -1.32 13.15 -23.47
N VAL A 141 -2.39 12.45 -23.83
CA VAL A 141 -3.62 13.05 -24.34
C VAL A 141 -4.23 13.99 -23.30
N GLU A 142 -4.29 13.58 -22.05
CA GLU A 142 -4.79 14.42 -20.97
C GLU A 142 -3.96 15.70 -20.80
N ARG A 143 -2.63 15.61 -20.92
CA ARG A 143 -1.73 16.77 -20.83
C ARG A 143 -2.01 17.74 -21.96
N GLU A 144 -2.17 17.25 -23.18
CA GLU A 144 -2.48 18.08 -24.33
C GLU A 144 -3.82 18.79 -24.17
N MET A 145 -4.83 18.11 -23.69
CA MET A 145 -6.13 18.68 -23.41
C MET A 145 -6.07 19.79 -22.36
N ARG A 146 -5.22 19.64 -21.35
CA ARG A 146 -5.03 20.66 -20.31
C ARG A 146 -4.29 21.87 -20.82
N ARG A 147 -3.47 21.73 -21.85
CA ARG A 147 -2.72 22.82 -22.45
C ARG A 147 -3.55 23.64 -23.44
N GLY A 148 -4.58 22.99 -23.99
CA GLY A 148 -5.48 23.65 -24.93
C GLY A 148 -6.54 24.45 -24.24
#